data_8a7c51115080ba7f815f710188542c7d
#
_entry.id   8a7c51115080ba7f815f710188542c7d
#
_cell.length_a   1.000
_cell.length_b   1.000
_cell.length_c   1.000
_cell.angle_alpha   90.00
_cell.angle_beta   90.00
_cell.angle_gamma   90.00
#
_symmetry.space_group_name_H-M   'P 1'
#
loop_
_entity.id
_entity.type
_entity.pdbx_description
1 polymer ?
#
loop_
_entity_poly.entity_id
_entity_poly.type
_entity_poly.pdbx_seq_one_letter_code
_entity_poly.pdbx_strand_id
1 'polypeptide(L)'
;SAASDVYKRQSSHGAIGDIYNTNMPSLTLGCGSYGGNSVSGNVTTVNLINQKRVAKRRVNMQWFKVPDKIYFEHNSIQYLEKMPNITRAFIVTDPGMVSLGYVDKILYYLRKRTEHVHCEIFSDVEPDPSIETVKRGAQMMDEFKPDVIIALGGGSAMDAAKGMWLFYEHPDVDFNSLRLRFLDIRKRAFKFPKMGNKAQLVAIPTTSGTGSEVTSLSLIHISEPTRRRG
;
A
#
# COMPACT_ATOMS: atom_id res chain seq x y z
N SER A 1 3.98 18.21 40.36
CA SER A 1 5.12 17.35 40.62
C SER A 1 5.57 16.68 39.32
N ALA A 2 6.84 16.33 39.21
CA ALA A 2 7.46 15.79 38.00
C ALA A 2 6.74 14.56 37.43
N ALA A 3 6.09 13.73 38.23
CA ALA A 3 5.33 12.57 37.79
C ALA A 3 4.08 12.92 36.99
N SER A 4 3.39 14.02 37.27
CA SER A 4 2.21 14.44 36.52
C SER A 4 2.57 15.05 35.16
N ASP A 5 3.78 15.57 35.02
CA ASP A 5 4.24 16.18 33.76
C ASP A 5 4.64 15.16 32.70
N VAL A 6 5.10 13.99 33.15
CA VAL A 6 5.41 12.87 32.24
C VAL A 6 4.14 12.32 31.59
N TYR A 7 3.02 12.26 32.32
CA TYR A 7 1.74 11.79 31.79
C TYR A 7 1.07 12.79 30.84
N LYS A 8 1.33 14.09 31.00
CA LYS A 8 0.73 15.12 30.15
C LYS A 8 1.34 15.21 28.73
N ARG A 9 2.52 14.62 28.52
CA ARG A 9 3.25 14.69 27.24
C ARG A 9 3.16 13.45 26.39
N GLN A 10 2.48 12.41 26.87
CA GLN A 10 2.30 11.16 26.12
C GLN A 10 0.87 11.08 25.61
N SER A 11 0.70 10.80 24.32
CA SER A 11 -0.60 10.42 23.79
C SER A 11 -1.04 9.09 24.41
N SER A 12 -2.33 8.93 24.67
CA SER A 12 -2.90 7.68 25.20
C SER A 12 -2.54 6.47 24.33
N HIS A 13 -2.44 6.65 23.01
CA HIS A 13 -2.00 5.61 22.07
C HIS A 13 -0.55 5.20 22.29
N GLY A 14 0.34 6.11 22.64
CA GLY A 14 1.72 5.78 22.96
C GLY A 14 1.85 4.94 24.23
N ALA A 15 0.95 5.09 25.19
CA ALA A 15 0.98 4.35 26.45
C ALA A 15 0.57 2.88 26.30
N ILE A 16 -0.32 2.57 25.37
CA ILE A 16 -0.82 1.20 25.11
C ILE A 16 0.08 0.38 24.19
N GLY A 17 1.17 0.95 23.70
CA GLY A 17 2.06 0.33 22.73
C GLY A 17 1.68 0.67 21.29
N ASP A 18 2.64 1.18 20.54
CA ASP A 18 2.43 1.69 19.18
C ASP A 18 3.69 1.47 18.34
N ILE A 19 3.57 1.72 17.04
CA ILE A 19 4.66 1.71 16.07
C ILE A 19 5.80 2.69 16.43
N TYR A 20 5.50 3.69 17.23
CA TYR A 20 6.45 4.74 17.61
C TYR A 20 7.27 4.43 18.87
N ASN A 21 6.98 3.35 19.56
CA ASN A 21 7.70 2.96 20.78
C ASN A 21 7.96 1.46 20.86
N THR A 22 8.64 1.00 21.92
CA THR A 22 9.00 -0.42 22.11
C THR A 22 8.07 -1.16 23.05
N ASN A 23 7.00 -0.52 23.52
CA ASN A 23 6.03 -1.19 24.39
C ASN A 23 5.29 -2.27 23.62
N MET A 24 5.01 -3.40 24.25
CA MET A 24 4.10 -4.40 23.70
C MET A 24 2.70 -3.79 23.57
N PRO A 25 2.02 -3.92 22.42
CA PRO A 25 0.63 -3.51 22.30
C PRO A 25 -0.24 -4.18 23.37
N SER A 26 -1.05 -3.42 24.06
CA SER A 26 -1.95 -3.91 25.09
C SER A 26 -3.29 -3.19 24.98
N LEU A 27 -4.35 -3.95 24.81
CA LEU A 27 -5.75 -3.49 24.79
C LEU A 27 -6.53 -4.12 25.93
N THR A 28 -5.89 -4.37 27.06
CA THR A 28 -6.55 -4.96 28.22
C THR A 28 -7.34 -3.89 28.97
N LEU A 29 -8.64 -4.00 28.92
CA LEU A 29 -9.56 -3.25 29.78
C LEU A 29 -9.64 -4.01 31.12
N GLY A 30 -8.80 -3.63 32.06
CA GLY A 30 -8.84 -4.16 33.42
C GLY A 30 -9.84 -3.44 34.30
N CYS A 31 -10.42 -4.13 35.27
CA CYS A 31 -11.31 -3.52 36.26
C CYS A 31 -10.57 -2.56 37.22
N GLY A 32 -9.29 -2.40 37.06
CA GLY A 32 -8.45 -1.61 37.97
C GLY A 32 -8.52 -2.11 39.41
N SER A 33 -8.41 -1.20 40.36
CA SER A 33 -8.49 -1.53 41.78
C SER A 33 -9.88 -1.94 42.25
N TYR A 34 -10.94 -1.69 41.50
CA TYR A 34 -12.30 -2.08 41.85
C TYR A 34 -12.56 -3.58 41.71
N GLY A 35 -11.80 -4.29 40.88
CA GLY A 35 -11.97 -5.73 40.67
C GLY A 35 -11.39 -6.60 41.81
N GLY A 36 -10.68 -6.05 42.75
CA GLY A 36 -10.06 -6.78 43.86
C GLY A 36 -8.98 -7.78 43.44
N ASN A 37 -8.68 -7.88 42.14
CA ASN A 37 -7.69 -8.80 41.61
C ASN A 37 -6.39 -8.07 41.31
N SER A 38 -5.34 -8.42 42.05
CA SER A 38 -4.01 -7.87 41.83
C SER A 38 -3.14 -8.70 40.89
N VAL A 39 -3.36 -10.02 40.85
CA VAL A 39 -2.59 -10.96 40.01
C VAL A 39 -3.40 -12.23 39.70
N SER A 40 -3.22 -12.78 38.51
CA SER A 40 -3.80 -14.06 38.07
C SER A 40 -2.84 -15.24 38.19
N GLY A 41 -1.58 -15.01 38.52
CA GLY A 41 -0.53 -16.03 38.65
C GLY A 41 0.15 -15.96 40.02
N ASN A 42 1.24 -16.75 40.21
CA ASN A 42 2.01 -16.74 41.45
C ASN A 42 2.60 -15.36 41.74
N VAL A 43 2.45 -14.90 42.98
CA VAL A 43 3.03 -13.64 43.43
C VAL A 43 4.54 -13.76 43.52
N THR A 44 5.24 -12.89 42.83
CA THR A 44 6.71 -12.81 42.82
C THR A 44 7.16 -11.44 43.34
N THR A 45 8.46 -11.27 43.52
CA THR A 45 9.04 -9.97 43.92
C THR A 45 8.68 -8.84 42.95
N VAL A 46 8.47 -9.16 41.66
CA VAL A 46 8.03 -8.20 40.63
C VAL A 46 6.65 -7.62 40.92
N ASN A 47 5.77 -8.36 41.58
CA ASN A 47 4.43 -7.90 41.98
C ASN A 47 4.44 -6.90 43.14
N LEU A 48 5.54 -6.89 43.91
CA LEU A 48 5.75 -5.96 45.03
C LEU A 48 6.38 -4.63 44.58
N ILE A 49 6.88 -4.57 43.35
CA ILE A 49 7.54 -3.38 42.81
C ILE A 49 6.54 -2.59 41.96
N ASN A 50 6.38 -1.34 42.25
CA ASN A 50 5.57 -0.44 41.41
C ASN A 50 6.37 -0.08 40.15
N GLN A 51 6.13 -0.80 39.06
CA GLN A 51 6.78 -0.55 37.78
C GLN A 51 6.05 0.55 37.01
N LYS A 52 6.74 1.67 36.79
CA LYS A 52 6.27 2.75 35.92
C LYS A 52 6.96 2.62 34.57
N ARG A 53 6.19 2.52 33.48
CA ARG A 53 6.72 2.52 32.13
C ARG A 53 6.68 3.92 31.54
N VAL A 54 7.79 4.36 30.99
CA VAL A 54 7.88 5.61 30.22
C VAL A 54 7.96 5.26 28.74
N ALA A 55 6.91 5.58 28.02
CA ALA A 55 6.89 5.40 26.56
C ALA A 55 7.44 6.67 25.90
N LYS A 56 8.58 6.55 25.23
CA LYS A 56 9.16 7.62 24.41
C LYS A 56 8.97 7.30 22.93
N ARG A 57 8.64 8.32 22.16
CA ARG A 57 8.61 8.18 20.70
C ARG A 57 10.02 7.80 20.20
N ARG A 58 10.10 6.71 19.42
CA ARG A 58 11.37 6.20 18.91
C ARG A 58 11.83 6.92 17.66
N VAL A 59 10.91 7.44 16.87
CA VAL A 59 11.20 8.13 15.60
C VAL A 59 10.79 9.58 15.72
N ASN A 60 11.76 10.48 15.64
CA ASN A 60 11.54 11.92 15.77
C ASN A 60 11.28 12.61 14.43
N MET A 61 11.52 11.94 13.30
CA MET A 61 11.32 12.51 11.98
C MET A 61 10.04 11.99 11.35
N GLN A 62 9.19 12.93 10.95
CA GLN A 62 8.06 12.68 10.05
C GLN A 62 8.47 13.14 8.67
N TRP A 63 8.18 12.31 7.68
CA TRP A 63 8.39 12.66 6.30
C TRP A 63 7.14 12.32 5.49
N PHE A 64 6.93 13.09 4.45
CA PHE A 64 5.84 12.92 3.52
C PHE A 64 6.43 12.81 2.12
N LYS A 65 6.06 11.77 1.39
CA LYS A 65 6.50 11.54 0.02
C LYS A 65 5.30 11.56 -0.90
N VAL A 66 5.38 12.38 -1.92
CA VAL A 66 4.42 12.41 -3.03
C VAL A 66 5.08 11.87 -4.29
N PRO A 67 4.34 11.47 -5.32
CA PRO A 67 4.90 11.18 -6.64
C PRO A 67 5.71 12.35 -7.17
N ASP A 68 6.75 12.06 -7.93
CA ASP A 68 7.65 13.08 -8.48
C ASP A 68 6.92 14.06 -9.41
N LYS A 69 5.85 13.59 -10.09
CA LYS A 69 5.02 14.39 -10.98
C LYS A 69 3.55 14.06 -10.79
N ILE A 70 2.74 15.09 -10.63
CA ILE A 70 1.29 15.00 -10.55
C ILE A 70 0.70 16.00 -11.56
N TYR A 71 -0.10 15.50 -12.49
CA TYR A 71 -0.82 16.31 -13.48
C TYR A 71 -2.31 16.26 -13.16
N PHE A 72 -2.93 17.41 -12.89
CA PHE A 72 -4.32 17.51 -12.43
C PHE A 72 -5.20 18.47 -13.25
N GLU A 73 -4.71 18.93 -14.40
CA GLU A 73 -5.48 19.78 -15.31
C GLU A 73 -6.37 18.97 -16.24
N HIS A 74 -7.37 19.66 -16.82
CA HIS A 74 -8.20 19.08 -17.87
C HIS A 74 -7.34 18.58 -19.03
N ASN A 75 -7.59 17.35 -19.50
CA ASN A 75 -6.78 16.66 -20.51
C ASN A 75 -5.31 16.39 -20.12
N SER A 76 -4.98 16.34 -18.84
CA SER A 76 -3.62 16.00 -18.37
C SER A 76 -3.09 14.67 -18.92
N ILE A 77 -3.98 13.77 -19.35
CA ILE A 77 -3.65 12.52 -20.05
C ILE A 77 -2.79 12.72 -21.31
N GLN A 78 -2.87 13.90 -21.94
CA GLN A 78 -2.02 14.26 -23.09
C GLN A 78 -0.52 14.22 -22.77
N TYR A 79 -0.13 14.21 -21.49
CA TYR A 79 1.27 14.07 -21.09
C TYR A 79 1.87 12.74 -21.60
N LEU A 80 1.07 11.70 -21.81
CA LEU A 80 1.53 10.43 -22.38
C LEU A 80 2.18 10.59 -23.76
N GLU A 81 1.77 11.61 -24.54
CA GLU A 81 2.40 11.95 -25.82
C GLU A 81 3.86 12.41 -25.65
N LYS A 82 4.16 13.11 -24.53
CA LYS A 82 5.46 13.75 -24.28
C LYS A 82 6.33 13.01 -23.25
N MET A 83 5.82 11.97 -22.62
CA MET A 83 6.56 11.23 -21.59
C MET A 83 7.82 10.60 -22.19
N PRO A 84 9.03 10.87 -21.66
CA PRO A 84 10.27 10.36 -22.22
C PRO A 84 10.47 8.85 -21.96
N ASN A 85 11.27 8.21 -22.80
CA ASN A 85 11.76 6.86 -22.60
C ASN A 85 10.65 5.80 -22.51
N ILE A 86 9.64 5.89 -23.38
CA ILE A 86 8.57 4.90 -23.48
C ILE A 86 8.63 4.24 -24.85
N THR A 87 8.78 2.92 -24.86
CA THR A 87 8.71 2.08 -26.05
C THR A 87 7.67 0.96 -25.94
N ARG A 88 7.38 0.50 -24.72
CA ARG A 88 6.47 -0.62 -24.44
C ARG A 88 5.56 -0.28 -23.25
N ALA A 89 4.31 0.02 -23.54
CA ALA A 89 3.31 0.40 -22.56
C ALA A 89 2.39 -0.78 -22.21
N PHE A 90 2.28 -1.13 -20.94
CA PHE A 90 1.34 -2.12 -20.45
C PHE A 90 0.21 -1.44 -19.70
N ILE A 91 -1.02 -1.58 -20.19
CA ILE A 91 -2.20 -0.90 -19.64
C ILE A 91 -2.97 -1.91 -18.79
N VAL A 92 -3.14 -1.59 -17.49
CA VAL A 92 -3.93 -2.38 -16.55
C VAL A 92 -5.23 -1.66 -16.28
N THR A 93 -6.36 -2.33 -16.51
CA THR A 93 -7.67 -1.73 -16.41
C THR A 93 -8.76 -2.76 -16.12
N ASP A 94 -9.98 -2.31 -15.93
CA ASP A 94 -11.17 -3.14 -15.81
C ASP A 94 -12.04 -3.09 -17.08
N PRO A 95 -12.96 -4.07 -17.28
CA PRO A 95 -13.82 -4.11 -18.45
C PRO A 95 -14.70 -2.87 -18.63
N GLY A 96 -15.06 -2.20 -17.52
CA GLY A 96 -15.86 -0.98 -17.55
C GLY A 96 -15.13 0.17 -18.22
N MET A 97 -13.84 0.33 -17.94
CA MET A 97 -13.02 1.38 -18.57
C MET A 97 -12.83 1.14 -20.07
N VAL A 98 -12.75 -0.11 -20.48
CA VAL A 98 -12.71 -0.49 -21.91
C VAL A 98 -14.02 -0.10 -22.59
N SER A 99 -15.15 -0.49 -22.03
CA SER A 99 -16.48 -0.20 -22.60
C SER A 99 -16.81 1.29 -22.70
N LEU A 100 -16.27 2.10 -21.78
CA LEU A 100 -16.40 3.55 -21.77
C LEU A 100 -15.44 4.28 -22.73
N GLY A 101 -14.54 3.55 -23.41
CA GLY A 101 -13.60 4.13 -24.37
C GLY A 101 -12.42 4.89 -23.76
N TYR A 102 -12.18 4.74 -22.45
CA TYR A 102 -11.04 5.41 -21.79
C TYR A 102 -9.70 4.83 -22.21
N VAL A 103 -9.65 3.54 -22.51
CA VAL A 103 -8.45 2.87 -23.07
C VAL A 103 -8.11 3.46 -24.44
N ASP A 104 -9.10 3.70 -25.28
CA ASP A 104 -8.89 4.30 -26.61
C ASP A 104 -8.30 5.71 -26.52
N LYS A 105 -8.68 6.49 -25.51
CA LYS A 105 -8.05 7.78 -25.22
C LYS A 105 -6.58 7.66 -24.93
N ILE A 106 -6.17 6.67 -24.11
CA ILE A 106 -4.74 6.43 -23.79
C ILE A 106 -4.01 6.04 -25.08
N LEU A 107 -4.55 5.08 -25.82
CA LEU A 107 -3.96 4.62 -27.09
C LEU A 107 -3.84 5.74 -28.12
N TYR A 108 -4.82 6.65 -28.17
CA TYR A 108 -4.78 7.81 -29.04
C TYR A 108 -3.55 8.69 -28.77
N TYR A 109 -3.27 9.03 -27.51
CA TYR A 109 -2.10 9.85 -27.16
C TYR A 109 -0.78 9.11 -27.32
N LEU A 110 -0.75 7.80 -27.05
CA LEU A 110 0.44 6.99 -27.30
C LEU A 110 0.76 6.85 -28.79
N ARG A 111 -0.26 6.77 -29.65
CA ARG A 111 -0.10 6.72 -31.12
C ARG A 111 0.33 8.06 -31.74
N LYS A 112 0.05 9.17 -31.09
CA LYS A 112 0.48 10.51 -31.53
C LYS A 112 1.98 10.76 -31.36
N ARG A 113 2.66 9.91 -30.66
CA ARG A 113 4.11 10.03 -30.44
C ARG A 113 4.87 9.89 -31.76
N THR A 114 6.02 10.58 -31.83
CA THR A 114 6.96 10.43 -32.96
C THR A 114 7.53 9.02 -33.00
N GLU A 115 7.83 8.45 -31.82
CA GLU A 115 8.30 7.09 -31.69
C GLU A 115 7.14 6.12 -31.46
N HIS A 116 7.14 5.01 -32.19
CA HIS A 116 6.09 4.00 -32.05
C HIS A 116 6.19 3.30 -30.69
N VAL A 117 5.09 3.25 -29.96
CA VAL A 117 4.97 2.55 -28.67
C VAL A 117 4.14 1.28 -28.87
N HIS A 118 4.73 0.13 -28.52
CA HIS A 118 3.99 -1.12 -28.46
C HIS A 118 3.11 -1.12 -27.20
N CYS A 119 1.84 -1.46 -27.35
CA CYS A 119 0.87 -1.45 -26.27
C CYS A 119 0.29 -2.84 -26.06
N GLU A 120 0.24 -3.28 -24.83
CA GLU A 120 -0.50 -4.45 -24.40
C GLU A 120 -1.49 -4.07 -23.30
N ILE A 121 -2.66 -4.72 -23.30
CA ILE A 121 -3.78 -4.34 -22.42
C ILE A 121 -4.18 -5.55 -21.59
N PHE A 122 -4.18 -5.39 -20.30
CA PHE A 122 -4.77 -6.30 -19.33
C PHE A 122 -6.07 -5.68 -18.81
N SER A 123 -7.21 -6.19 -19.30
CA SER A 123 -8.55 -5.62 -19.04
C SER A 123 -9.39 -6.44 -18.07
N ASP A 124 -8.85 -7.53 -17.51
CA ASP A 124 -9.59 -8.49 -16.70
C ASP A 124 -9.46 -8.24 -15.20
N VAL A 125 -9.32 -6.99 -14.78
CA VAL A 125 -9.27 -6.68 -13.37
C VAL A 125 -10.69 -6.71 -12.79
N GLU A 126 -10.92 -7.64 -11.86
CA GLU A 126 -12.14 -7.72 -11.09
C GLU A 126 -12.14 -6.74 -9.90
N PRO A 127 -13.31 -6.38 -9.36
CA PRO A 127 -13.39 -5.71 -8.07
C PRO A 127 -12.71 -6.55 -6.98
N ASP A 128 -11.87 -5.91 -6.14
CA ASP A 128 -11.02 -6.60 -5.15
C ASP A 128 -10.15 -7.70 -5.81
N PRO A 129 -9.13 -7.30 -6.58
CA PRO A 129 -8.38 -8.23 -7.43
C PRO A 129 -7.71 -9.35 -6.64
N SER A 130 -7.81 -10.57 -7.17
CA SER A 130 -7.22 -11.76 -6.58
C SER A 130 -5.70 -11.83 -6.80
N ILE A 131 -5.03 -12.67 -6.01
CA ILE A 131 -3.60 -12.95 -6.21
C ILE A 131 -3.36 -13.60 -7.57
N GLU A 132 -4.26 -14.44 -8.00
CA GLU A 132 -4.23 -15.14 -9.28
C GLU A 132 -4.24 -14.13 -10.44
N THR A 133 -5.11 -13.14 -10.39
CA THR A 133 -5.17 -12.05 -11.38
C THR A 133 -3.88 -11.25 -11.40
N VAL A 134 -3.34 -10.91 -10.24
CA VAL A 134 -2.07 -10.19 -10.14
C VAL A 134 -0.90 -11.00 -10.71
N LYS A 135 -0.82 -12.29 -10.41
CA LYS A 135 0.24 -13.17 -10.95
C LYS A 135 0.12 -13.33 -12.45
N ARG A 136 -1.09 -13.50 -12.98
CA ARG A 136 -1.34 -13.60 -14.43
C ARG A 136 -0.88 -12.33 -15.14
N GLY A 137 -1.21 -11.16 -14.62
CA GLY A 137 -0.75 -9.89 -15.20
C GLY A 137 0.77 -9.70 -15.09
N ALA A 138 1.38 -10.10 -13.98
CA ALA A 138 2.83 -10.06 -13.82
C ALA A 138 3.56 -11.00 -14.82
N GLN A 139 3.01 -12.19 -15.09
CA GLN A 139 3.54 -13.09 -16.11
C GLN A 139 3.45 -12.47 -17.50
N MET A 140 2.32 -11.87 -17.87
CA MET A 140 2.19 -11.16 -19.14
C MET A 140 3.20 -10.00 -19.24
N MET A 141 3.44 -9.27 -18.15
CA MET A 141 4.48 -8.23 -18.10
C MET A 141 5.88 -8.81 -18.31
N ASP A 142 6.17 -10.00 -17.77
CA ASP A 142 7.48 -10.62 -17.94
C ASP A 142 7.71 -11.09 -19.40
N GLU A 143 6.67 -11.50 -20.11
CA GLU A 143 6.73 -11.82 -21.54
C GLU A 143 6.82 -10.56 -22.39
N PHE A 144 6.00 -9.56 -22.10
CA PHE A 144 5.95 -8.31 -22.85
C PHE A 144 7.12 -7.36 -22.55
N LYS A 145 7.66 -7.35 -21.34
CA LYS A 145 8.76 -6.49 -20.85
C LYS A 145 8.47 -5.00 -21.03
N PRO A 146 7.44 -4.47 -20.37
CA PRO A 146 7.10 -3.06 -20.44
C PRO A 146 8.16 -2.17 -19.77
N ASP A 147 8.33 -0.96 -20.31
CA ASP A 147 9.07 0.13 -19.67
C ASP A 147 8.14 1.12 -18.94
N VAL A 148 6.85 1.10 -19.26
CA VAL A 148 5.81 1.83 -18.53
C VAL A 148 4.58 0.96 -18.29
N ILE A 149 4.05 1.05 -17.08
CA ILE A 149 2.80 0.43 -16.66
C ILE A 149 1.79 1.55 -16.42
N ILE A 150 0.67 1.51 -17.13
CA ILE A 150 -0.39 2.52 -17.03
C ILE A 150 -1.58 1.88 -16.31
N ALA A 151 -1.84 2.28 -15.07
CA ALA A 151 -2.99 1.85 -14.31
C ALA A 151 -4.15 2.82 -14.58
N LEU A 152 -5.21 2.35 -15.23
CA LEU A 152 -6.39 3.13 -15.55
C LEU A 152 -7.61 2.54 -14.84
N GLY A 153 -8.27 3.29 -13.99
CA GLY A 153 -9.50 2.85 -13.34
C GLY A 153 -9.64 3.30 -11.89
N GLY A 154 -10.42 2.60 -11.13
CA GLY A 154 -10.61 2.80 -9.70
C GLY A 154 -9.52 2.16 -8.84
N GLY A 155 -9.78 2.06 -7.53
CA GLY A 155 -8.86 1.46 -6.57
C GLY A 155 -8.40 0.06 -6.96
N SER A 156 -9.31 -0.80 -7.44
CA SER A 156 -8.98 -2.17 -7.85
C SER A 156 -7.96 -2.23 -8.99
N ALA A 157 -8.14 -1.42 -10.03
CA ALA A 157 -7.19 -1.36 -11.15
C ALA A 157 -5.82 -0.83 -10.71
N MET A 158 -5.79 0.20 -9.82
CA MET A 158 -4.56 0.72 -9.25
C MET A 158 -3.84 -0.34 -8.41
N ASP A 159 -4.58 -1.04 -7.58
CA ASP A 159 -4.04 -2.04 -6.67
C ASP A 159 -3.54 -3.27 -7.41
N ALA A 160 -4.27 -3.75 -8.43
CA ALA A 160 -3.81 -4.79 -9.31
C ALA A 160 -2.51 -4.40 -10.04
N ALA A 161 -2.47 -3.21 -10.64
CA ALA A 161 -1.29 -2.73 -11.36
C ALA A 161 -0.03 -2.65 -10.47
N LYS A 162 -0.17 -2.17 -9.24
CA LYS A 162 0.94 -2.13 -8.27
C LYS A 162 1.41 -3.51 -7.86
N GLY A 163 0.47 -4.45 -7.66
CA GLY A 163 0.79 -5.85 -7.38
C GLY A 163 1.53 -6.51 -8.54
N MET A 164 1.03 -6.35 -9.76
CA MET A 164 1.66 -6.85 -10.99
C MET A 164 3.06 -6.26 -11.17
N TRP A 165 3.21 -4.94 -11.00
CA TRP A 165 4.50 -4.25 -11.07
C TRP A 165 5.51 -4.80 -10.06
N LEU A 166 5.08 -5.04 -8.81
CA LEU A 166 5.94 -5.61 -7.78
C LEU A 166 6.47 -6.98 -8.17
N PHE A 167 5.61 -7.90 -8.61
CA PHE A 167 6.03 -9.24 -9.02
C PHE A 167 6.84 -9.24 -10.32
N TYR A 168 6.57 -8.30 -11.23
CA TYR A 168 7.39 -8.12 -12.44
C TYR A 168 8.81 -7.67 -12.12
N GLU A 169 8.99 -6.72 -11.20
CA GLU A 169 10.33 -6.25 -10.82
C GLU A 169 11.05 -7.21 -9.87
N HIS A 170 10.30 -7.84 -8.98
CA HIS A 170 10.81 -8.67 -7.89
C HIS A 170 10.05 -10.00 -7.79
N PRO A 171 10.28 -10.95 -8.71
CA PRO A 171 9.58 -12.23 -8.74
C PRO A 171 9.87 -13.10 -7.50
N ASP A 172 11.01 -12.86 -6.82
CA ASP A 172 11.43 -13.60 -5.62
C ASP A 172 10.68 -13.18 -4.36
N VAL A 173 9.83 -12.15 -4.42
CA VAL A 173 9.10 -11.67 -3.26
C VAL A 173 8.00 -12.64 -2.88
N ASP A 174 8.12 -13.20 -1.67
CA ASP A 174 7.07 -14.04 -1.11
C ASP A 174 5.87 -13.20 -0.66
N PHE A 175 4.69 -13.56 -1.18
CA PHE A 175 3.44 -12.88 -0.86
C PHE A 175 3.09 -12.97 0.63
N ASN A 176 3.38 -14.11 1.29
CA ASN A 176 3.12 -14.26 2.72
C ASN A 176 3.98 -13.31 3.56
N SER A 177 5.21 -13.08 3.16
CA SER A 177 6.09 -12.10 3.81
C SER A 177 5.57 -10.66 3.67
N LEU A 178 4.98 -10.32 2.51
CA LEU A 178 4.32 -9.03 2.31
C LEU A 178 3.07 -8.88 3.19
N ARG A 179 2.24 -9.91 3.26
CA ARG A 179 1.06 -9.93 4.13
C ARG A 179 1.44 -9.73 5.60
N LEU A 180 2.44 -10.43 6.08
CA LEU A 180 2.94 -10.29 7.46
C LEU A 180 3.42 -8.87 7.75
N ARG A 181 4.00 -8.16 6.78
CA ARG A 181 4.40 -6.77 6.96
C ARG A 181 3.22 -5.83 7.22
N PHE A 182 2.08 -6.04 6.57
CA PHE A 182 0.90 -5.21 6.81
C PHE A 182 0.26 -5.52 8.16
N LEU A 183 0.34 -6.76 8.62
CA LEU A 183 -0.10 -7.16 9.95
C LEU A 183 0.91 -6.73 11.04
N ASP A 184 2.19 -6.55 10.70
CA ASP A 184 3.19 -6.04 11.63
C ASP A 184 3.16 -4.51 11.66
N ILE A 185 2.43 -3.98 12.61
CA ILE A 185 2.32 -2.55 12.92
C ILE A 185 3.71 -1.88 13.06
N ARG A 186 4.73 -2.65 13.43
CA ARG A 186 6.10 -2.15 13.61
C ARG A 186 6.92 -2.09 12.33
N LYS A 187 6.41 -2.62 11.22
CA LYS A 187 7.06 -2.64 9.89
C LYS A 187 8.49 -3.21 9.90
N ARG A 188 8.76 -4.18 10.76
CA ARG A 188 10.10 -4.76 10.95
C ARG A 188 10.33 -6.02 10.13
N ALA A 189 9.24 -6.73 9.83
CA ALA A 189 9.32 -8.07 9.23
C ALA A 189 9.78 -8.06 7.77
N PHE A 190 9.58 -6.95 7.05
CA PHE A 190 9.92 -6.88 5.63
C PHE A 190 10.38 -5.48 5.21
N LYS A 191 11.49 -5.39 4.49
CA LYS A 191 11.95 -4.16 3.84
C LYS A 191 11.42 -4.15 2.41
N PHE A 192 10.57 -3.17 2.08
CA PHE A 192 10.01 -3.06 0.73
C PHE A 192 11.13 -2.85 -0.29
N PRO A 193 11.16 -3.62 -1.40
CA PRO A 193 12.20 -3.48 -2.40
C PRO A 193 12.11 -2.12 -3.10
N LYS A 194 13.21 -1.71 -3.72
CA LYS A 194 13.25 -0.49 -4.52
C LYS A 194 12.56 -0.78 -5.86
N MET A 195 11.50 -0.03 -6.15
CA MET A 195 10.72 -0.13 -7.38
C MET A 195 11.19 0.88 -8.43
N GLY A 196 10.82 0.64 -9.70
CA GLY A 196 11.09 1.55 -10.80
C GLY A 196 12.42 1.29 -11.51
N ASN A 197 12.95 0.07 -11.42
CA ASN A 197 14.17 -0.32 -12.12
C ASN A 197 13.88 -0.83 -13.54
N LYS A 198 12.80 -1.63 -13.72
CA LYS A 198 12.40 -2.18 -15.02
C LYS A 198 11.34 -1.32 -15.71
N ALA A 199 10.37 -0.82 -14.95
CA ALA A 199 9.25 -0.05 -15.49
C ALA A 199 8.83 1.09 -14.57
N GLN A 200 8.31 2.18 -15.16
CA GLN A 200 7.68 3.27 -14.43
C GLN A 200 6.19 3.00 -14.28
N LEU A 201 5.59 3.41 -13.17
CA LEU A 201 4.16 3.34 -12.95
C LEU A 201 3.51 4.70 -13.19
N VAL A 202 2.50 4.73 -14.04
CA VAL A 202 1.62 5.88 -14.26
C VAL A 202 0.23 5.52 -13.75
N ALA A 203 -0.29 6.27 -12.81
CA ALA A 203 -1.63 6.08 -12.26
C ALA A 203 -2.60 7.11 -12.86
N ILE A 204 -3.72 6.63 -13.41
CA ILE A 204 -4.81 7.45 -13.96
C ILE A 204 -6.10 7.07 -13.22
N PRO A 205 -6.36 7.65 -12.03
CA PRO A 205 -7.53 7.34 -11.24
C PRO A 205 -8.80 7.89 -11.89
N THR A 206 -9.85 7.08 -11.90
CA THR A 206 -11.19 7.45 -12.39
C THR A 206 -12.21 7.60 -11.27
N THR A 207 -11.84 7.26 -10.04
CA THR A 207 -12.66 7.38 -8.84
C THR A 207 -11.95 8.25 -7.81
N SER A 208 -12.69 9.17 -7.19
CA SER A 208 -12.17 10.00 -6.11
C SER A 208 -12.26 9.30 -4.75
N GLY A 209 -11.30 9.57 -3.88
CA GLY A 209 -11.36 9.18 -2.46
C GLY A 209 -10.62 7.90 -2.09
N THR A 210 -10.26 7.03 -3.02
CA THR A 210 -9.54 5.78 -2.70
C THR A 210 -8.09 6.03 -2.28
N GLY A 211 -7.43 7.02 -2.86
CA GLY A 211 -6.03 7.32 -2.63
C GLY A 211 -5.06 6.21 -3.07
N SER A 212 -5.57 5.21 -3.83
CA SER A 212 -4.77 4.06 -4.24
C SER A 212 -3.60 4.44 -5.14
N GLU A 213 -3.67 5.57 -5.81
CA GLU A 213 -2.59 6.13 -6.65
C GLU A 213 -1.35 6.53 -5.86
N VAL A 214 -1.48 6.82 -4.55
CA VAL A 214 -0.40 7.27 -3.67
C VAL A 214 -0.08 6.32 -2.52
N THR A 215 -0.87 5.25 -2.34
CA THR A 215 -0.69 4.30 -1.25
C THR A 215 0.07 3.05 -1.67
N SER A 216 0.75 2.41 -0.72
CA SER A 216 1.33 1.07 -0.87
C SER A 216 0.40 -0.04 -0.39
N LEU A 217 -0.87 0.27 -0.12
CA LEU A 217 -1.82 -0.59 0.61
C LEU A 217 -2.54 -1.65 -0.24
N SER A 218 -2.29 -1.71 -1.54
CA SER A 218 -2.89 -2.67 -2.48
C SER A 218 -2.93 -4.11 -1.99
N LEU A 219 -1.86 -4.52 -1.30
CA LEU A 219 -1.66 -5.92 -0.91
C LEU A 219 -2.56 -6.37 0.26
N ILE A 220 -3.16 -5.45 1.01
CA ILE A 220 -4.10 -5.79 2.09
C ILE A 220 -5.41 -6.28 1.48
N HIS A 221 -5.93 -5.57 0.50
CA HIS A 221 -7.20 -5.93 -0.17
C HIS A 221 -7.08 -7.26 -0.94
N ILE A 222 -5.93 -7.49 -1.57
CA ILE A 222 -5.64 -8.73 -2.30
C ILE A 222 -5.49 -9.95 -1.37
N SER A 223 -5.05 -9.74 -0.11
CA SER A 223 -4.76 -10.83 0.82
C SER A 223 -5.91 -11.26 1.72
N GLU A 224 -6.94 -10.43 1.88
CA GLU A 224 -8.12 -10.72 2.66
C GLU A 224 -9.35 -10.72 1.75
N PRO A 225 -9.79 -11.89 1.24
CA PRO A 225 -11.10 -11.96 0.63
C PRO A 225 -12.12 -11.53 1.69
N THR A 226 -12.78 -10.42 1.44
CA THR A 226 -13.87 -9.94 2.28
C THR A 226 -14.83 -11.13 2.48
N ARG A 227 -14.87 -11.68 3.69
CA ARG A 227 -15.93 -12.62 4.06
C ARG A 227 -17.24 -11.87 3.84
N ARG A 228 -17.90 -12.17 2.72
CA ARG A 228 -19.30 -11.79 2.54
C ARG A 228 -20.02 -12.36 3.75
N ARG A 229 -20.40 -11.51 4.67
CA ARG A 229 -21.38 -11.87 5.70
C ARG A 229 -22.67 -12.13 4.95
N GLY A 230 -22.94 -13.40 4.75
CA GLY A 230 -24.26 -13.86 4.37
C GLY A 230 -25.26 -13.59 5.49
#